data_c8b4b402670254b5caa548614dfd4237
#
_entry.id   c8b4b402670254b5caa548614dfd4237
#
_cell.length_a   1.000
_cell.length_b   1.000
_cell.length_c   1.000
_cell.angle_alpha   90.00
_cell.angle_beta   90.00
_cell.angle_gamma   90.00
#
_symmetry.space_group_name_H-M   'P 1'
#
loop_
_entity.id
_entity.type
_entity.pdbx_description
1 polymer ?
#
loop_
_entity_poly.entity_id
_entity_poly.type
_entity_poly.pdbx_seq_one_letter_code
_entity_poly.pdbx_strand_id
1 'polypeptide(L)'
;MTPIPSQRAPAPWRTTEPRAAICERVVLRTVRRGAETIAWPPRPARIDVDVFAVTPSAVPALAVEANTEPFMVELAVPADAGFRPAEFTPTLRPIDGPVGRTIVTLAERCERGRRAIATGDVAAALWSGLVAEERALRARAARIACARPATRDALFRRLLLSADYIQGHFAEPLKVEQLASVSNLSPFHFARLFALVMDETPHAFLVRKRVAVARRLLAGGVGRGEAAERSGFGSRSTLFRHLRQAAAAPR
;
A
#
# COMPACT_ATOMS: atom_id res chain seq x y z
N MET A 1 -41.66 16.76 -8.47
CA MET A 1 -40.66 16.47 -7.42
C MET A 1 -40.70 14.97 -7.14
N THR A 2 -39.83 14.22 -7.78
CA THR A 2 -39.70 12.77 -7.63
C THR A 2 -38.68 12.49 -6.52
N PRO A 3 -38.95 11.63 -5.54
CA PRO A 3 -38.01 11.37 -4.44
C PRO A 3 -36.84 10.48 -4.92
N ILE A 4 -35.65 10.86 -4.49
CA ILE A 4 -34.40 10.13 -4.69
C ILE A 4 -34.45 8.82 -3.88
N PRO A 5 -34.17 7.65 -4.45
CA PRO A 5 -34.15 6.41 -3.70
C PRO A 5 -32.97 6.39 -2.71
N SER A 6 -33.27 6.14 -1.44
CA SER A 6 -32.31 5.96 -0.36
C SER A 6 -31.39 4.77 -0.68
N GLN A 7 -30.09 5.04 -0.80
CA GLN A 7 -29.06 4.01 -0.88
C GLN A 7 -29.01 3.24 0.44
N ARG A 8 -29.49 2.01 0.42
CA ARG A 8 -29.27 1.04 1.52
C ARG A 8 -27.78 0.78 1.66
N ALA A 9 -27.27 0.93 2.87
CA ALA A 9 -25.93 0.51 3.23
C ALA A 9 -25.75 -0.99 2.93
N PRO A 10 -24.60 -1.41 2.38
CA PRO A 10 -24.34 -2.83 2.17
C PRO A 10 -24.28 -3.56 3.50
N ALA A 11 -24.93 -4.73 3.54
CA ALA A 11 -25.01 -5.58 4.71
C ALA A 11 -23.62 -6.06 5.19
N PRO A 12 -23.47 -6.34 6.50
CA PRO A 12 -22.20 -6.80 7.05
C PRO A 12 -21.84 -8.18 6.46
N TRP A 13 -20.57 -8.36 6.09
CA TRP A 13 -19.97 -9.56 5.54
C TRP A 13 -20.31 -10.79 6.36
N ARG A 14 -21.17 -11.64 5.84
CA ARG A 14 -21.27 -13.03 6.30
C ARG A 14 -20.33 -13.86 5.44
N THR A 15 -19.23 -14.29 6.02
CA THR A 15 -18.40 -15.36 5.47
C THR A 15 -19.17 -16.66 5.55
N THR A 16 -19.75 -17.09 4.43
CA THR A 16 -20.11 -18.49 4.24
C THR A 16 -18.84 -19.21 3.80
N GLU A 17 -18.17 -19.87 4.75
CA GLU A 17 -17.04 -20.75 4.47
C GLU A 17 -17.50 -22.00 3.74
N PRO A 18 -16.86 -22.40 2.63
CA PRO A 18 -16.77 -23.80 2.28
C PRO A 18 -15.60 -24.43 3.04
N ARG A 19 -15.90 -25.36 3.92
CA ARG A 19 -14.93 -26.29 4.52
C ARG A 19 -14.31 -27.16 3.41
N ALA A 20 -13.22 -26.71 2.80
CA ALA A 20 -12.30 -27.55 2.04
C ALA A 20 -10.90 -27.26 2.57
N ALA A 21 -10.02 -28.26 2.61
CA ALA A 21 -8.65 -28.17 3.11
C ALA A 21 -8.00 -26.87 2.64
N ILE A 22 -7.90 -25.90 3.54
CA ILE A 22 -7.42 -24.56 3.24
C ILE A 22 -5.90 -24.70 3.12
N CYS A 23 -5.41 -24.90 1.90
CA CYS A 23 -4.05 -24.47 1.58
C CYS A 23 -4.06 -22.95 1.76
N GLU A 24 -3.70 -22.50 2.97
CA GLU A 24 -3.63 -21.09 3.27
C GLU A 24 -2.65 -20.45 2.30
N ARG A 25 -3.10 -19.48 1.54
CA ARG A 25 -2.28 -18.76 0.56
C ARG A 25 -2.27 -17.28 0.90
N VAL A 26 -1.14 -16.65 0.65
CA VAL A 26 -1.00 -15.20 0.62
C VAL A 26 -0.95 -14.77 -0.84
N VAL A 27 -1.69 -13.74 -1.19
CA VAL A 27 -1.66 -13.12 -2.51
C VAL A 27 -0.94 -11.79 -2.42
N LEU A 28 0.13 -11.65 -3.20
CA LEU A 28 0.84 -10.39 -3.38
C LEU A 28 0.38 -9.80 -4.70
N ARG A 29 -0.22 -8.61 -4.64
CA ARG A 29 -0.82 -7.95 -5.80
C ARG A 29 -0.16 -6.62 -6.07
N THR A 30 0.23 -6.40 -7.32
CA THR A 30 0.79 -5.15 -7.82
C THR A 30 0.34 -4.91 -9.26
N VAL A 31 0.83 -3.85 -9.88
CA VAL A 31 0.67 -3.60 -11.31
C VAL A 31 2.04 -3.37 -11.95
N ARG A 32 2.24 -3.87 -13.16
CA ARG A 32 3.44 -3.58 -13.98
C ARG A 32 3.36 -2.21 -14.63
N ARG A 33 2.15 -1.79 -14.95
CA ARG A 33 1.82 -0.52 -15.62
C ARG A 33 0.45 -0.03 -15.15
N GLY A 34 0.25 1.28 -15.13
CA GLY A 34 -1.03 1.88 -14.78
C GLY A 34 -1.32 1.84 -13.28
N ALA A 35 -2.59 1.79 -12.96
CA ALA A 35 -3.05 1.60 -11.59
C ALA A 35 -4.43 0.93 -11.56
N GLU A 36 -4.73 0.28 -10.45
CA GLU A 36 -6.04 -0.30 -10.16
C GLU A 36 -6.49 0.06 -8.76
N THR A 37 -7.80 0.07 -8.57
CA THR A 37 -8.41 0.22 -7.24
C THR A 37 -8.99 -1.13 -6.84
N ILE A 38 -8.62 -1.62 -5.67
CA ILE A 38 -9.08 -2.90 -5.13
C ILE A 38 -10.04 -2.69 -3.96
N ALA A 39 -10.87 -3.69 -3.72
CA ALA A 39 -11.68 -3.75 -2.51
C ALA A 39 -10.76 -3.92 -1.28
N TRP A 40 -10.70 -2.88 -0.45
CA TRP A 40 -9.80 -2.83 0.70
C TRP A 40 -10.56 -2.32 1.92
N PRO A 41 -10.87 -3.18 2.91
CA PRO A 41 -11.62 -2.71 4.08
C PRO A 41 -10.78 -1.77 4.96
N PRO A 42 -11.36 -0.69 5.48
CA PRO A 42 -12.73 -0.23 5.32
C PRO A 42 -12.97 0.66 4.08
N ARG A 43 -11.95 0.96 3.29
CA ARG A 43 -12.03 1.83 2.10
C ARG A 43 -11.26 1.21 0.94
N PRO A 44 -11.67 1.44 -0.32
CA PRO A 44 -10.89 1.03 -1.47
C PRO A 44 -9.46 1.55 -1.41
N ALA A 45 -8.50 0.74 -1.88
CA ALA A 45 -7.10 1.13 -2.00
C ALA A 45 -6.67 1.14 -3.46
N ARG A 46 -5.89 2.16 -3.84
CA ARG A 46 -5.29 2.29 -5.16
C ARG A 46 -3.89 1.68 -5.16
N ILE A 47 -3.68 0.69 -6.01
CA ILE A 47 -2.38 0.07 -6.27
C ILE A 47 -1.81 0.65 -7.55
N ASP A 48 -0.60 1.16 -7.50
CA ASP A 48 0.20 1.56 -8.64
C ASP A 48 1.53 0.80 -8.66
N VAL A 49 2.39 1.12 -9.61
CA VAL A 49 3.68 0.44 -9.80
C VAL A 49 4.69 0.64 -8.65
N ASP A 50 4.39 1.49 -7.68
CA ASP A 50 5.26 1.77 -6.52
C ASP A 50 4.92 0.94 -5.30
N VAL A 51 3.80 0.25 -5.31
CA VAL A 51 3.30 -0.48 -4.14
C VAL A 51 2.82 -1.88 -4.51
N PHE A 52 2.83 -2.76 -3.53
CA PHE A 52 2.10 -4.01 -3.59
C PHE A 52 1.21 -4.18 -2.36
N ALA A 53 0.12 -4.93 -2.55
CA ALA A 53 -0.79 -5.32 -1.48
C ALA A 53 -0.50 -6.74 -1.03
N VAL A 54 -0.60 -7.01 0.27
CA VAL A 54 -0.55 -8.35 0.87
C VAL A 54 -1.95 -8.71 1.33
N THR A 55 -2.55 -9.74 0.75
CA THR A 55 -3.91 -10.18 1.10
C THR A 55 -3.95 -11.67 1.42
N PRO A 56 -4.76 -12.10 2.39
CA PRO A 56 -4.93 -13.53 2.70
C PRO A 56 -5.65 -14.31 1.60
N SER A 57 -6.30 -13.60 0.68
CA SER A 57 -6.98 -14.16 -0.49
C SER A 57 -7.03 -13.13 -1.61
N ALA A 58 -7.39 -13.58 -2.81
CA ALA A 58 -7.58 -12.64 -3.91
C ALA A 58 -8.76 -11.71 -3.61
N VAL A 59 -8.51 -10.39 -3.64
CA VAL A 59 -9.53 -9.36 -3.53
C VAL A 59 -9.92 -8.84 -4.92
N PRO A 60 -11.20 -8.52 -5.16
CA PRO A 60 -11.63 -8.03 -6.47
C PRO A 60 -11.06 -6.64 -6.78
N ALA A 61 -10.77 -6.38 -8.04
CA ALA A 61 -10.58 -5.03 -8.55
C ALA A 61 -11.95 -4.35 -8.65
N LEU A 62 -12.03 -3.12 -8.14
CA LEU A 62 -13.23 -2.27 -8.24
C LEU A 62 -13.16 -1.35 -9.46
N ALA A 63 -11.95 -0.89 -9.81
CA ALA A 63 -11.70 -0.09 -10.99
C ALA A 63 -10.28 -0.38 -11.51
N VAL A 64 -10.13 -0.35 -12.83
CA VAL A 64 -8.85 -0.57 -13.51
C VAL A 64 -8.68 0.56 -14.52
N GLU A 65 -7.59 1.32 -14.41
CA GLU A 65 -7.29 2.40 -15.36
C GLU A 65 -6.92 1.82 -16.73
N ALA A 66 -7.07 2.62 -17.78
CA ALA A 66 -6.69 2.21 -19.13
C ALA A 66 -5.21 1.80 -19.19
N ASN A 67 -4.91 0.75 -19.94
CA ASN A 67 -3.55 0.19 -20.10
C ASN A 67 -2.91 -0.31 -18.78
N THR A 68 -3.72 -0.67 -17.78
CA THR A 68 -3.22 -1.29 -16.56
C THR A 68 -2.89 -2.77 -16.79
N GLU A 69 -1.73 -3.17 -16.32
CA GLU A 69 -1.23 -4.55 -16.34
C GLU A 69 -1.11 -5.09 -14.91
N PRO A 70 -2.20 -5.64 -14.33
CA PRO A 70 -2.13 -6.22 -12.99
C PRO A 70 -1.27 -7.48 -12.97
N PHE A 71 -0.58 -7.69 -11.85
CA PHE A 71 0.23 -8.88 -11.61
C PHE A 71 0.03 -9.38 -10.18
N MET A 72 -0.15 -10.70 -10.05
CA MET A 72 -0.35 -11.36 -8.77
C MET A 72 0.65 -12.48 -8.58
N VAL A 73 1.18 -12.59 -7.37
CA VAL A 73 1.98 -13.73 -6.92
C VAL A 73 1.22 -14.46 -5.84
N GLU A 74 0.94 -15.74 -6.05
CA GLU A 74 0.40 -16.61 -5.02
C GLU A 74 1.54 -17.32 -4.32
N LEU A 75 1.49 -17.26 -2.99
CA LEU A 75 2.45 -17.86 -2.11
C LEU A 75 1.75 -18.84 -1.18
N ALA A 76 2.12 -20.11 -1.27
CA ALA A 76 1.67 -21.11 -0.31
C ALA A 76 2.33 -20.85 1.05
N VAL A 77 1.54 -20.98 2.12
CA VAL A 77 2.07 -20.85 3.48
C VAL A 77 2.88 -22.10 3.81
N PRO A 78 4.14 -21.99 4.24
CA PRO A 78 4.91 -23.13 4.71
C PRO A 78 4.23 -23.81 5.91
N ALA A 79 4.32 -25.14 5.99
CA ALA A 79 3.67 -25.91 7.07
C ALA A 79 4.18 -25.52 8.47
N ASP A 80 5.43 -25.09 8.55
CA ASP A 80 6.13 -24.63 9.76
C ASP A 80 6.15 -23.10 9.92
N ALA A 81 5.30 -22.41 9.15
CA ALA A 81 5.23 -20.96 9.18
C ALA A 81 4.85 -20.45 10.57
N GLY A 82 5.69 -19.59 11.14
CA GLY A 82 5.40 -18.91 12.40
C GLY A 82 4.34 -17.80 12.30
N PHE A 83 3.74 -17.63 11.11
CA PHE A 83 2.68 -16.67 10.80
C PHE A 83 1.61 -17.32 9.94
N ARG A 84 0.34 -16.95 10.18
CA ARG A 84 -0.79 -17.32 9.32
C ARG A 84 -1.16 -16.15 8.39
N PRO A 85 -1.77 -16.39 7.23
CA PRO A 85 -2.20 -15.32 6.31
C PRO A 85 -3.07 -14.24 6.97
N ALA A 86 -3.99 -14.65 7.85
CA ALA A 86 -4.88 -13.73 8.57
C ALA A 86 -4.15 -12.82 9.59
N GLU A 87 -2.91 -13.14 9.94
CA GLU A 87 -2.11 -12.36 10.90
C GLU A 87 -1.31 -11.25 10.24
N PHE A 88 -1.22 -11.23 8.89
CA PHE A 88 -0.59 -10.13 8.18
C PHE A 88 -1.46 -8.87 8.27
N THR A 89 -0.79 -7.78 8.58
CA THR A 89 -1.44 -6.46 8.62
C THR A 89 -1.79 -6.03 7.19
N PRO A 90 -3.08 -5.83 6.87
CA PRO A 90 -3.50 -5.31 5.57
C PRO A 90 -2.99 -3.88 5.40
N THR A 91 -2.02 -3.68 4.51
CA THR A 91 -1.47 -2.37 4.15
C THR A 91 -0.77 -2.43 2.80
N LEU A 92 -0.70 -1.30 2.11
CA LEU A 92 0.11 -1.15 0.92
C LEU A 92 1.58 -1.05 1.32
N ARG A 93 2.43 -1.83 0.66
CA ARG A 93 3.87 -1.88 0.93
C ARG A 93 4.66 -1.33 -0.25
N PRO A 94 5.79 -0.66 -0.01
CA PRO A 94 6.60 -0.11 -1.09
C PRO A 94 7.25 -1.22 -1.91
N ILE A 95 7.27 -1.05 -3.23
CA ILE A 95 7.82 -2.04 -4.17
C ILE A 95 9.35 -2.08 -4.18
N ASP A 96 10.02 -1.05 -3.69
CA ASP A 96 11.48 -0.93 -3.65
C ASP A 96 12.15 -1.74 -2.52
N GLY A 97 11.36 -2.33 -1.62
CA GLY A 97 11.83 -3.23 -0.58
C GLY A 97 12.26 -4.62 -1.12
N PRO A 98 12.85 -5.48 -0.27
CA PRO A 98 13.30 -6.82 -0.68
C PRO A 98 12.19 -7.67 -1.30
N VAL A 99 11.02 -7.71 -0.67
CA VAL A 99 9.84 -8.44 -1.17
C VAL A 99 9.38 -7.86 -2.50
N GLY A 100 9.24 -6.53 -2.59
CA GLY A 100 8.80 -5.85 -3.80
C GLY A 100 9.75 -6.09 -4.98
N ARG A 101 11.06 -6.03 -4.79
CA ARG A 101 12.04 -6.35 -5.85
C ARG A 101 11.90 -7.78 -6.37
N THR A 102 11.64 -8.75 -5.49
CA THR A 102 11.39 -10.13 -5.90
C THR A 102 10.11 -10.24 -6.73
N ILE A 103 9.04 -9.51 -6.35
CA ILE A 103 7.79 -9.44 -7.12
C ILE A 103 8.05 -8.85 -8.52
N VAL A 104 8.81 -7.77 -8.61
CA VAL A 104 9.18 -7.14 -9.90
C VAL A 104 9.95 -8.13 -10.79
N THR A 105 10.95 -8.79 -10.24
CA THR A 105 11.73 -9.81 -11.00
C THR A 105 10.84 -10.94 -11.50
N LEU A 106 9.89 -11.41 -10.69
CA LEU A 106 8.92 -12.43 -11.13
C LEU A 106 8.01 -11.87 -12.23
N ALA A 107 7.56 -10.62 -12.09
CA ALA A 107 6.72 -9.98 -13.09
C ALA A 107 7.43 -9.82 -14.44
N GLU A 108 8.71 -9.48 -14.44
CA GLU A 108 9.55 -9.37 -15.65
C GLU A 108 9.75 -10.73 -16.33
N ARG A 109 9.98 -11.79 -15.54
CA ARG A 109 10.13 -13.15 -16.08
C ARG A 109 8.83 -13.74 -16.64
N CYS A 110 7.69 -13.30 -16.14
CA CYS A 110 6.37 -13.73 -16.60
C CYS A 110 5.85 -12.80 -17.72
N GLU A 111 6.48 -12.79 -18.89
CA GLU A 111 6.26 -11.82 -19.97
C GLU A 111 4.79 -11.60 -20.37
N ARG A 112 3.91 -12.61 -20.23
CA ARG A 112 2.49 -12.54 -20.63
C ARG A 112 1.50 -12.95 -19.54
N GLY A 113 1.98 -13.39 -18.36
CA GLY A 113 1.13 -13.88 -17.28
C GLY A 113 0.70 -12.74 -16.34
N ARG A 114 -0.58 -12.75 -15.96
CA ARG A 114 -1.09 -11.87 -14.90
C ARG A 114 -0.90 -12.46 -13.50
N ARG A 115 -0.40 -13.69 -13.40
CA ARG A 115 -0.29 -14.46 -12.17
C ARG A 115 0.92 -15.36 -12.20
N ALA A 116 1.63 -15.44 -11.08
CA ALA A 116 2.69 -16.41 -10.83
C ALA A 116 2.38 -17.18 -9.53
N ILE A 117 2.84 -18.42 -9.46
CA ILE A 117 2.87 -19.21 -8.23
C ILE A 117 4.33 -19.27 -7.80
N ALA A 118 4.65 -18.72 -6.64
CA ALA A 118 5.99 -18.80 -6.10
C ALA A 118 6.24 -20.20 -5.51
N THR A 119 7.34 -20.81 -5.88
CA THR A 119 7.77 -22.15 -5.44
C THR A 119 9.24 -22.16 -5.05
N GLY A 120 9.68 -23.17 -4.31
CA GLY A 120 11.09 -23.36 -3.94
C GLY A 120 11.70 -22.17 -3.24
N ASP A 121 12.93 -21.81 -3.59
CA ASP A 121 13.71 -20.75 -2.96
C ASP A 121 13.06 -19.38 -3.09
N VAL A 122 12.33 -19.12 -4.18
CA VAL A 122 11.61 -17.87 -4.38
C VAL A 122 10.47 -17.74 -3.37
N ALA A 123 9.72 -18.80 -3.14
CA ALA A 123 8.67 -18.82 -2.12
C ALA A 123 9.25 -18.61 -0.71
N ALA A 124 10.35 -19.29 -0.40
CA ALA A 124 11.03 -19.14 0.89
C ALA A 124 11.55 -17.72 1.10
N ALA A 125 12.15 -17.10 0.09
CA ALA A 125 12.64 -15.72 0.14
C ALA A 125 11.49 -14.71 0.34
N LEU A 126 10.40 -14.86 -0.43
CA LEU A 126 9.20 -14.01 -0.29
C LEU A 126 8.59 -14.16 1.11
N TRP A 127 8.45 -15.40 1.59
CA TRP A 127 7.89 -15.66 2.90
C TRP A 127 8.72 -15.03 4.03
N SER A 128 10.04 -15.30 4.02
CA SER A 128 10.98 -14.71 5.00
C SER A 128 10.94 -13.19 4.99
N GLY A 129 10.90 -12.59 3.80
CA GLY A 129 10.79 -11.14 3.63
C GLY A 129 9.48 -10.58 4.19
N LEU A 130 8.34 -11.22 3.88
CA LEU A 130 7.02 -10.82 4.40
C LEU A 130 6.96 -10.89 5.92
N VAL A 131 7.49 -11.97 6.52
CA VAL A 131 7.54 -12.13 7.98
C VAL A 131 8.43 -11.06 8.60
N ALA A 132 9.57 -10.74 8.00
CA ALA A 132 10.46 -9.67 8.48
C ALA A 132 9.75 -8.30 8.43
N GLU A 133 9.07 -7.98 7.33
CA GLU A 133 8.29 -6.75 7.18
C GLU A 133 7.15 -6.68 8.22
N GLU A 134 6.43 -7.79 8.44
CA GLU A 134 5.36 -7.84 9.44
C GLU A 134 5.88 -7.64 10.86
N ARG A 135 7.01 -8.24 11.20
CA ARG A 135 7.68 -8.01 12.49
C ARG A 135 8.09 -6.54 12.65
N ALA A 136 8.60 -5.91 11.61
CA ALA A 136 8.93 -4.48 11.62
C ALA A 136 7.68 -3.61 11.81
N LEU A 137 6.56 -3.94 11.17
CA LEU A 137 5.27 -3.25 11.38
C LEU A 137 4.80 -3.39 12.83
N ARG A 138 4.84 -4.58 13.41
CA ARG A 138 4.48 -4.82 14.82
C ARG A 138 5.39 -4.08 15.79
N ALA A 139 6.69 -4.01 15.50
CA ALA A 139 7.64 -3.22 16.30
C ALA A 139 7.31 -1.71 16.25
N ARG A 140 6.89 -1.19 15.10
CA ARG A 140 6.40 0.19 14.97
C ARG A 140 5.12 0.42 15.78
N ALA A 141 4.16 -0.52 15.71
CA ALA A 141 2.95 -0.45 16.51
C ALA A 141 3.26 -0.38 18.02
N ALA A 142 4.26 -1.12 18.49
CA ALA A 142 4.67 -1.14 19.89
C ALA A 142 5.20 0.21 20.42
N ARG A 143 5.60 1.14 19.54
CA ARG A 143 5.99 2.52 19.91
C ARG A 143 4.83 3.37 20.42
N ILE A 144 3.61 3.00 20.09
CA ILE A 144 2.41 3.73 20.56
C ILE A 144 2.21 3.43 22.04
N ALA A 145 2.41 4.44 22.88
CA ALA A 145 2.17 4.32 24.31
C ALA A 145 0.66 4.16 24.58
N CYS A 146 0.25 2.94 24.86
CA CYS A 146 -1.13 2.60 25.17
C CYS A 146 -1.19 1.40 26.11
N ALA A 147 -1.96 1.52 27.19
CA ALA A 147 -2.07 0.48 28.21
C ALA A 147 -2.72 -0.82 27.69
N ARG A 148 -3.66 -0.68 26.75
CA ARG A 148 -4.40 -1.83 26.18
C ARG A 148 -3.85 -2.18 24.80
N PRO A 149 -3.32 -3.41 24.58
CA PRO A 149 -2.81 -3.85 23.27
C PRO A 149 -3.82 -3.68 22.14
N ALA A 150 -5.08 -4.06 22.36
CA ALA A 150 -6.13 -3.92 21.34
C ALA A 150 -6.37 -2.46 20.90
N THR A 151 -6.28 -1.50 21.82
CA THR A 151 -6.40 -0.07 21.50
C THR A 151 -5.19 0.41 20.71
N ARG A 152 -3.98 -0.03 21.06
CA ARG A 152 -2.75 0.26 20.34
C ARG A 152 -2.83 -0.25 18.91
N ASP A 153 -3.25 -1.49 18.72
CA ASP A 153 -3.37 -2.11 17.39
C ASP A 153 -4.45 -1.43 16.54
N ALA A 154 -5.55 -1.00 17.17
CA ALA A 154 -6.59 -0.21 16.49
C ALA A 154 -6.06 1.16 16.04
N LEU A 155 -5.31 1.86 16.89
CA LEU A 155 -4.66 3.13 16.52
C LEU A 155 -3.65 2.94 15.40
N PHE A 156 -2.82 1.92 15.49
CA PHE A 156 -1.84 1.60 14.45
C PHE A 156 -2.51 1.35 13.10
N ARG A 157 -3.56 0.51 13.05
CA ARG A 157 -4.33 0.29 11.80
C ARG A 157 -4.92 1.57 11.23
N ARG A 158 -5.41 2.49 12.06
CA ARG A 158 -5.92 3.80 11.60
C ARG A 158 -4.83 4.65 10.96
N LEU A 159 -3.60 4.63 11.51
CA LEU A 159 -2.46 5.34 10.92
C LEU A 159 -2.04 4.73 9.58
N LEU A 160 -2.05 3.39 9.45
CA LEU A 160 -1.80 2.70 8.18
C LEU A 160 -2.84 3.09 7.12
N LEU A 161 -4.14 3.19 7.48
CA LEU A 161 -5.17 3.64 6.55
C LEU A 161 -4.87 5.05 6.00
N SER A 162 -4.34 5.95 6.83
CA SER A 162 -3.94 7.27 6.34
C SER A 162 -2.69 7.21 5.46
N ALA A 163 -1.75 6.32 5.74
CA ALA A 163 -0.60 6.09 4.87
C ALA A 163 -1.05 5.51 3.51
N ASP A 164 -1.94 4.53 3.50
CA ASP A 164 -2.52 3.95 2.29
C ASP A 164 -3.33 5.01 1.50
N TYR A 165 -4.05 5.90 2.20
CA TYR A 165 -4.75 7.02 1.58
C TYR A 165 -3.80 7.98 0.89
N ILE A 166 -2.68 8.34 1.52
CA ILE A 166 -1.63 9.16 0.88
C ILE A 166 -1.09 8.45 -0.37
N GLN A 167 -0.85 7.14 -0.31
CA GLN A 167 -0.37 6.36 -1.45
C GLN A 167 -1.32 6.41 -2.65
N GLY A 168 -2.62 6.42 -2.41
CA GLY A 168 -3.64 6.45 -3.46
C GLY A 168 -3.96 7.85 -4.00
N HIS A 169 -3.77 8.91 -3.19
CA HIS A 169 -4.22 10.27 -3.49
C HIS A 169 -3.05 11.28 -3.53
N PHE A 170 -1.82 10.80 -3.70
CA PHE A 170 -0.61 11.64 -3.63
C PHE A 170 -0.61 12.82 -4.59
N ALA A 171 -1.26 12.71 -5.75
CA ALA A 171 -1.33 13.79 -6.73
C ALA A 171 -2.27 14.94 -6.31
N GLU A 172 -3.17 14.69 -5.38
CA GLU A 172 -4.15 15.66 -4.89
C GLU A 172 -3.55 16.59 -3.81
N PRO A 173 -4.14 17.77 -3.59
CA PRO A 173 -3.74 18.67 -2.52
C PRO A 173 -4.22 18.13 -1.16
N LEU A 174 -3.45 17.22 -0.56
CA LEU A 174 -3.76 16.62 0.72
C LEU A 174 -3.40 17.55 1.89
N LYS A 175 -4.37 17.77 2.80
CA LYS A 175 -4.18 18.51 4.04
C LYS A 175 -4.11 17.55 5.23
N VAL A 176 -3.40 17.96 6.29
CA VAL A 176 -3.26 17.15 7.52
C VAL A 176 -4.60 16.85 8.18
N GLU A 177 -5.57 17.77 8.08
CA GLU A 177 -6.93 17.63 8.61
C GLU A 177 -7.67 16.49 7.92
N GLN A 178 -7.52 16.35 6.60
CA GLN A 178 -8.12 15.26 5.82
C GLN A 178 -7.52 13.91 6.24
N LEU A 179 -6.19 13.85 6.38
CA LEU A 179 -5.50 12.62 6.80
C LEU A 179 -5.85 12.21 8.23
N ALA A 180 -5.97 13.19 9.12
CA ALA A 180 -6.41 12.98 10.49
C ALA A 180 -7.87 12.46 10.55
N SER A 181 -8.74 12.99 9.69
CA SER A 181 -10.12 12.50 9.54
C SER A 181 -10.18 11.04 9.07
N VAL A 182 -9.30 10.63 8.14
CA VAL A 182 -9.18 9.23 7.69
C VAL A 182 -8.87 8.30 8.86
N SER A 183 -8.00 8.73 9.78
CA SER A 183 -7.63 7.97 10.99
C SER A 183 -8.60 8.17 12.17
N ASN A 184 -9.59 9.03 12.03
CA ASN A 184 -10.47 9.43 13.14
C ASN A 184 -9.68 9.92 14.37
N LEU A 185 -8.74 10.86 14.13
CA LEU A 185 -7.89 11.50 15.12
C LEU A 185 -7.93 13.03 14.96
N SER A 186 -7.58 13.76 16.03
CA SER A 186 -7.32 15.20 15.89
C SER A 186 -6.04 15.43 15.05
N PRO A 187 -5.91 16.53 14.30
CA PRO A 187 -4.74 16.80 13.45
C PRO A 187 -3.40 16.74 14.21
N PHE A 188 -3.35 17.30 15.42
CA PHE A 188 -2.16 17.28 16.27
C PHE A 188 -1.79 15.85 16.71
N HIS A 189 -2.77 15.09 17.19
CA HIS A 189 -2.55 13.71 17.64
C HIS A 189 -2.16 12.81 16.47
N PHE A 190 -2.81 12.97 15.32
CA PHE A 190 -2.46 12.27 14.09
C PHE A 190 -1.02 12.54 13.68
N ALA A 191 -0.62 13.81 13.53
CA ALA A 191 0.72 14.15 13.05
C ALA A 191 1.81 13.60 13.97
N ARG A 192 1.61 13.68 15.31
CA ARG A 192 2.53 13.13 16.29
C ARG A 192 2.67 11.61 16.23
N LEU A 193 1.53 10.91 16.20
CA LEU A 193 1.54 9.44 16.15
C LEU A 193 2.02 8.91 14.81
N PHE A 194 1.67 9.58 13.71
CA PHE A 194 2.15 9.22 12.38
C PHE A 194 3.67 9.34 12.30
N ALA A 195 4.24 10.45 12.76
CA ALA A 195 5.70 10.64 12.80
C ALA A 195 6.40 9.60 13.69
N LEU A 196 5.81 9.27 14.85
CA LEU A 196 6.33 8.25 15.75
C LEU A 196 6.39 6.85 15.10
N VAL A 197 5.37 6.49 14.33
CA VAL A 197 5.21 5.16 13.75
C VAL A 197 5.90 5.03 12.39
N MET A 198 5.82 6.07 11.56
CA MET A 198 6.37 6.05 10.19
C MET A 198 7.82 6.57 10.11
N ASP A 199 8.39 7.06 11.23
CA ASP A 199 9.71 7.70 11.28
C ASP A 199 9.83 8.97 10.41
N GLU A 200 8.70 9.49 9.95
CA GLU A 200 8.63 10.72 9.16
C GLU A 200 7.25 11.39 9.30
N THR A 201 7.20 12.70 9.08
CA THR A 201 5.92 13.43 9.15
C THR A 201 4.99 13.06 7.99
N PRO A 202 3.65 13.24 8.11
CA PRO A 202 2.72 13.00 7.01
C PRO A 202 3.07 13.76 5.72
N HIS A 203 3.57 15.00 5.86
CA HIS A 203 4.01 15.81 4.73
C HIS A 203 5.29 15.22 4.09
N ALA A 204 6.27 14.80 4.87
CA ALA A 204 7.50 14.17 4.35
C ALA A 204 7.17 12.86 3.61
N PHE A 205 6.27 12.04 4.18
CA PHE A 205 5.77 10.82 3.55
C PHE A 205 5.13 11.10 2.17
N LEU A 206 4.24 12.11 2.10
CA LEU A 206 3.62 12.54 0.84
C LEU A 206 4.67 13.02 -0.18
N VAL A 207 5.60 13.88 0.25
CA VAL A 207 6.67 14.39 -0.63
C VAL A 207 7.55 13.26 -1.15
N ARG A 208 7.94 12.33 -0.30
CA ARG A 208 8.72 11.14 -0.69
C ARG A 208 8.01 10.32 -1.77
N LYS A 209 6.71 10.06 -1.62
CA LYS A 209 5.89 9.37 -2.63
C LYS A 209 5.86 10.15 -3.95
N ARG A 210 5.60 11.46 -3.90
CA ARG A 210 5.59 12.33 -5.09
C ARG A 210 6.93 12.33 -5.82
N VAL A 211 8.05 12.39 -5.08
CA VAL A 211 9.40 12.33 -5.65
C VAL A 211 9.64 10.99 -6.35
N ALA A 212 9.24 9.87 -5.74
CA ALA A 212 9.37 8.54 -6.34
C ALA A 212 8.61 8.44 -7.67
N VAL A 213 7.35 8.90 -7.69
CA VAL A 213 6.54 8.95 -8.91
C VAL A 213 7.16 9.84 -9.97
N ALA A 214 7.61 11.06 -9.60
CA ALA A 214 8.22 12.00 -10.53
C ALA A 214 9.51 11.44 -11.17
N ARG A 215 10.37 10.80 -10.36
CA ARG A 215 11.60 10.16 -10.87
C ARG A 215 11.28 9.10 -11.93
N ARG A 216 10.25 8.29 -11.71
CA ARG A 216 9.84 7.27 -12.67
C ARG A 216 9.27 7.88 -13.95
N LEU A 217 8.40 8.88 -13.84
CA LEU A 217 7.86 9.59 -15.00
C LEU A 217 8.97 10.19 -15.87
N LEU A 218 9.95 10.83 -15.23
CA LEU A 218 11.12 11.41 -15.92
C LEU A 218 12.00 10.34 -16.56
N ALA A 219 12.24 9.21 -15.88
CA ALA A 219 12.98 8.09 -16.42
C ALA A 219 12.25 7.42 -17.62
N GLY A 220 10.90 7.46 -17.62
CA GLY A 220 10.06 7.04 -18.75
C GLY A 220 9.93 8.07 -19.88
N GLY A 221 10.72 9.17 -19.86
CA GLY A 221 10.72 10.17 -20.92
C GLY A 221 9.58 11.20 -20.84
N VAL A 222 8.79 11.21 -19.77
CA VAL A 222 7.73 12.20 -19.58
C VAL A 222 8.34 13.59 -19.39
N GLY A 223 7.77 14.60 -20.06
CA GLY A 223 8.23 15.99 -19.98
C GLY A 223 8.18 16.54 -18.55
N ARG A 224 9.13 17.43 -18.21
CA ARG A 224 9.30 17.98 -16.85
C ARG A 224 8.05 18.68 -16.29
N GLY A 225 7.27 19.34 -17.14
CA GLY A 225 6.02 20.01 -16.76
C GLY A 225 4.95 18.98 -16.37
N GLU A 226 4.72 18.04 -17.26
CA GLU A 226 3.77 16.95 -17.06
C GLU A 226 4.16 16.05 -15.86
N ALA A 227 5.45 15.76 -15.70
CA ALA A 227 5.92 15.01 -14.53
C ALA A 227 5.63 15.74 -13.21
N ALA A 228 5.76 17.07 -13.16
CA ALA A 228 5.42 17.88 -12.00
C ALA A 228 3.92 17.82 -11.69
N GLU A 229 3.08 17.98 -12.70
CA GLU A 229 1.63 17.94 -12.57
C GLU A 229 1.14 16.55 -12.11
N ARG A 230 1.53 15.50 -12.82
CA ARG A 230 1.13 14.12 -12.54
C ARG A 230 1.63 13.59 -11.19
N SER A 231 2.73 14.14 -10.68
CA SER A 231 3.25 13.82 -9.35
C SER A 231 2.72 14.73 -8.23
N GLY A 232 1.82 15.69 -8.54
CA GLY A 232 1.17 16.55 -7.58
C GLY A 232 2.02 17.70 -7.03
N PHE A 233 3.13 18.08 -7.70
CA PHE A 233 3.97 19.22 -7.26
C PHE A 233 3.45 20.59 -7.73
N GLY A 234 2.50 20.63 -8.65
CA GLY A 234 1.90 21.85 -9.17
C GLY A 234 2.86 22.74 -10.00
N SER A 235 4.19 22.66 -9.79
CA SER A 235 5.17 23.41 -10.59
C SER A 235 6.49 22.67 -10.78
N ARG A 236 7.16 22.96 -11.91
CA ARG A 236 8.49 22.41 -12.22
C ARG A 236 9.54 22.81 -11.17
N SER A 237 9.54 24.06 -10.74
CA SER A 237 10.51 24.57 -9.76
C SER A 237 10.40 23.85 -8.42
N THR A 238 9.18 23.61 -7.93
CA THR A 238 8.94 22.86 -6.70
C THR A 238 9.42 21.41 -6.85
N LEU A 239 9.08 20.73 -7.95
CA LEU A 239 9.55 19.37 -8.21
C LEU A 239 11.09 19.29 -8.16
N PHE A 240 11.80 20.17 -8.92
CA PHE A 240 13.25 20.08 -8.99
C PHE A 240 13.95 20.45 -7.69
N ARG A 241 13.37 21.32 -6.88
CA ARG A 241 13.86 21.57 -5.52
C ARG A 241 13.83 20.29 -4.68
N HIS A 242 12.72 19.55 -4.68
CA HIS A 242 12.59 18.30 -3.91
C HIS A 242 13.45 17.16 -4.49
N LEU A 243 13.60 17.07 -5.80
CA LEU A 243 14.51 16.10 -6.42
C LEU A 243 15.96 16.31 -5.99
N ARG A 244 16.43 17.58 -5.92
CA ARG A 244 17.78 17.91 -5.43
C ARG A 244 17.93 17.59 -3.95
N GLN A 245 16.96 17.94 -3.11
CA GLN A 245 16.97 17.60 -1.69
C GLN A 245 17.04 16.08 -1.47
N ALA A 246 16.26 15.32 -2.22
CA ALA A 246 16.24 13.84 -2.14
C ALA A 246 17.50 13.18 -2.73
N ALA A 247 18.28 13.87 -3.57
CA ALA A 247 19.58 13.40 -4.05
C ALA A 247 20.72 13.70 -3.06
N ALA A 248 20.57 14.75 -2.25
CA ALA A 248 21.54 15.15 -1.24
C ALA A 248 21.38 14.45 0.10
N ALA A 249 20.23 13.79 0.35
CA ALA A 249 20.02 13.03 1.58
C ALA A 249 20.89 11.76 1.57
N PRO A 250 21.69 11.48 2.63
CA PRO A 250 22.47 10.25 2.75
C PRO A 250 21.51 9.04 2.75
N ARG A 251 21.94 7.97 2.11
CA ARG A 251 21.22 6.67 2.03
C ARG A 251 21.29 5.92 3.36
#